data_93fc587900f41c1da70217288beed0c5
#
_entry.id   93fc587900f41c1da70217288beed0c5
#
_cell.length_a   1.000
_cell.length_b   1.000
_cell.length_c   1.000
_cell.angle_alpha   90.00
_cell.angle_beta   90.00
_cell.angle_gamma   90.00
#
_symmetry.space_group_name_H-M   'P 1'
#
loop_
_entity.id
_entity.type
_entity.pdbx_description
1 polymer ?
#
loop_
_entity_poly.entity_id
_entity_poly.type
_entity_poly.pdbx_seq_one_letter_code
_entity_poly.pdbx_strand_id
1 'polypeptide(L)'
;MRLRYTKRAAGQIDKALEYVAEKSPQGAGRVRERLLAVVSLLQLHPHAGHATSRAGVRRFALAPYPYFIDYRVVGDDLIVMRFRHAARRPDE
;
A
#
# COMPACT_ATOMS: atom_id res chain seq x y z
N MET A 1 -11.81 -11.27 5.18
CA MET A 1 -10.48 -10.98 5.75
C MET A 1 -10.46 -9.55 6.24
N ARG A 2 -10.01 -9.33 7.45
CA ARG A 2 -10.05 -8.01 8.06
C ARG A 2 -8.84 -7.18 7.65
N LEU A 3 -9.06 -5.94 7.27
CA LEU A 3 -8.00 -5.05 6.85
C LEU A 3 -7.47 -4.23 8.01
N ARG A 4 -6.17 -4.18 8.17
CA ARG A 4 -5.54 -3.37 9.19
C ARG A 4 -4.34 -2.65 8.60
N TYR A 5 -3.97 -1.52 9.22
CA TYR A 5 -2.80 -0.75 8.81
C TYR A 5 -1.91 -0.57 10.04
N THR A 6 -0.61 -0.68 9.86
CA THR A 6 0.29 -0.30 10.94
C THR A 6 0.31 1.23 11.05
N LYS A 7 0.73 1.74 12.18
CA LYS A 7 0.91 3.18 12.36
C LYS A 7 1.85 3.74 11.31
N ARG A 8 2.90 3.01 11.00
CA ARG A 8 3.88 3.41 9.98
C ARG A 8 3.22 3.56 8.63
N ALA A 9 2.46 2.55 8.21
CA ALA A 9 1.79 2.59 6.92
C ALA A 9 0.79 3.75 6.86
N ALA A 10 0.01 3.92 7.92
CA ALA A 10 -0.98 5.00 7.96
C ALA A 10 -0.30 6.37 7.81
N GLY A 11 0.81 6.58 8.50
CA GLY A 11 1.56 7.82 8.39
C GLY A 11 2.15 8.04 7.02
N GLN A 12 2.65 6.96 6.40
CA GLN A 12 3.21 7.04 5.05
C GLN A 12 2.13 7.37 4.02
N ILE A 13 0.95 6.80 4.17
CA ILE A 13 -0.18 7.09 3.29
C ILE A 13 -0.59 8.55 3.43
N ASP A 14 -0.73 9.03 4.67
CA ASP A 14 -1.13 10.41 4.91
C ASP A 14 -0.14 11.40 4.32
N LYS A 15 1.15 11.16 4.51
CA LYS A 15 2.19 12.03 3.96
C LYS A 15 2.18 12.04 2.45
N ALA A 16 2.03 10.87 1.83
CA ALA A 16 2.04 10.77 0.38
C ALA A 16 0.83 11.48 -0.21
N LEU A 17 -0.35 11.29 0.38
CA LEU A 17 -1.56 11.93 -0.13
C LEU A 17 -1.51 13.45 0.06
N GLU A 18 -0.95 13.90 1.17
CA GLU A 18 -0.76 15.31 1.41
C GLU A 18 0.16 15.95 0.38
N TYR A 19 1.26 15.28 0.08
CA TYR A 19 2.22 15.74 -0.92
C TYR A 19 1.57 15.85 -2.30
N VAL A 20 0.83 14.83 -2.70
CA VAL A 20 0.15 14.85 -4.00
C VAL A 20 -0.94 15.92 -4.03
N ALA A 21 -1.67 16.08 -2.93
CA ALA A 21 -2.76 17.05 -2.86
C ALA A 21 -2.27 18.48 -3.01
N GLU A 22 -1.05 18.78 -2.56
CA GLU A 22 -0.48 20.11 -2.74
C GLU A 22 -0.32 20.45 -4.22
N LYS A 23 -0.11 19.46 -5.06
CA LYS A 23 0.06 19.68 -6.47
C LYS A 23 -1.24 19.44 -7.24
N SER A 24 -2.05 18.52 -6.78
CA SER A 24 -3.30 18.14 -7.44
C SER A 24 -4.23 17.45 -6.46
N PRO A 25 -5.22 18.14 -5.92
CA PRO A 25 -6.20 17.49 -5.04
C PRO A 25 -6.92 16.32 -5.71
N GLN A 26 -7.16 16.44 -7.02
CA GLN A 26 -7.79 15.36 -7.76
C GLN A 26 -6.88 14.17 -7.88
N GLY A 27 -5.57 14.44 -8.06
CA GLY A 27 -4.58 13.37 -8.12
C GLY A 27 -4.50 12.59 -6.82
N ALA A 28 -4.57 13.28 -5.69
CA ALA A 28 -4.58 12.63 -4.39
C ALA A 28 -5.81 11.72 -4.25
N GLY A 29 -6.97 12.18 -4.71
CA GLY A 29 -8.19 11.37 -4.70
C GLY A 29 -8.05 10.11 -5.54
N ARG A 30 -7.40 10.21 -6.69
CA ARG A 30 -7.20 9.05 -7.55
C ARG A 30 -6.26 8.03 -6.93
N VAL A 31 -5.18 8.48 -6.30
CA VAL A 31 -4.27 7.57 -5.61
C VAL A 31 -4.99 6.87 -4.47
N ARG A 32 -5.78 7.62 -3.71
CA ARG A 32 -6.55 7.05 -2.62
C ARG A 32 -7.52 5.98 -3.11
N GLU A 33 -8.26 6.27 -4.18
CA GLU A 33 -9.19 5.31 -4.75
C GLU A 33 -8.46 4.05 -5.22
N ARG A 34 -7.29 4.22 -5.82
CA ARG A 34 -6.52 3.06 -6.26
C ARG A 34 -6.05 2.22 -5.08
N LEU A 35 -5.61 2.87 -4.01
CA LEU A 35 -5.22 2.14 -2.80
C LEU A 35 -6.40 1.32 -2.26
N LEU A 36 -7.58 1.92 -2.19
CA LEU A 36 -8.76 1.21 -1.69
C LEU A 36 -9.13 0.03 -2.58
N ALA A 37 -9.00 0.19 -3.90
CA ALA A 37 -9.27 -0.91 -4.83
C ALA A 37 -8.27 -2.04 -4.66
N VAL A 38 -6.99 -1.70 -4.45
CA VAL A 38 -5.94 -2.70 -4.27
C VAL A 38 -6.16 -3.48 -2.99
N VAL A 39 -6.44 -2.81 -1.87
CA VAL A 39 -6.62 -3.54 -0.61
C VAL A 39 -7.89 -4.40 -0.64
N SER A 40 -8.93 -3.96 -1.36
CA SER A 40 -10.12 -4.78 -1.54
C SER A 40 -9.81 -6.04 -2.35
N LEU A 41 -9.01 -5.89 -3.40
CA LEU A 41 -8.57 -7.04 -4.19
C LEU A 41 -7.78 -8.01 -3.33
N LEU A 42 -6.86 -7.50 -2.52
CA LEU A 42 -6.01 -8.34 -1.69
C LEU A 42 -6.80 -9.04 -0.57
N GLN A 43 -7.89 -8.42 -0.11
CA GLN A 43 -8.75 -9.10 0.86
C GLN A 43 -9.42 -10.33 0.26
N LEU A 44 -9.64 -10.32 -1.04
CA LEU A 44 -10.20 -11.49 -1.75
C LEU A 44 -9.11 -12.43 -2.22
N HIS A 45 -7.95 -11.92 -2.54
CA HIS A 45 -6.84 -12.72 -3.09
C HIS A 45 -5.55 -12.35 -2.37
N PRO A 46 -5.39 -12.80 -1.13
CA PRO A 46 -4.27 -12.33 -0.30
C PRO A 46 -2.88 -12.73 -0.80
N HIS A 47 -2.82 -13.71 -1.69
CA HIS A 47 -1.52 -14.12 -2.22
C HIS A 47 -1.22 -13.49 -3.59
N ALA A 48 -2.01 -12.50 -4.01
CA ALA A 48 -1.81 -11.87 -5.32
C ALA A 48 -0.51 -11.05 -5.39
N GLY A 49 -0.02 -10.55 -4.26
CA GLY A 49 1.22 -9.79 -4.27
C GLY A 49 2.44 -10.68 -4.45
N HIS A 50 3.57 -10.04 -4.79
CA HIS A 50 4.83 -10.75 -4.99
C HIS A 50 5.52 -10.97 -3.66
N ALA A 51 6.14 -12.13 -3.48
CA ALA A 51 6.96 -12.37 -2.31
C ALA A 51 8.15 -11.41 -2.31
N THR A 52 8.58 -10.99 -1.13
CA THR A 52 9.74 -10.13 -0.97
C THR A 52 10.86 -10.91 -0.27
N SER A 53 11.99 -10.25 -0.05
CA SER A 53 13.10 -10.88 0.67
C SER A 53 12.76 -11.10 2.14
N ARG A 54 11.70 -10.47 2.65
CA ARG A 54 11.27 -10.67 4.02
C ARG A 54 10.21 -11.76 4.06
N ALA A 55 10.42 -12.76 4.87
CA ALA A 55 9.49 -13.88 4.97
C ALA A 55 8.10 -13.40 5.37
N GLY A 56 7.10 -13.86 4.66
CA GLY A 56 5.70 -13.53 4.95
C GLY A 56 5.24 -12.15 4.48
N VAL A 57 6.13 -11.36 3.90
CA VAL A 57 5.77 -10.03 3.40
C VAL A 57 5.65 -10.07 1.89
N ARG A 58 4.52 -9.57 1.38
CA ARG A 58 4.27 -9.48 -0.05
C ARG A 58 4.14 -8.03 -0.47
N ARG A 59 4.38 -7.76 -1.74
CA ARG A 59 4.34 -6.40 -2.29
C ARG A 59 3.39 -6.34 -3.46
N PHE A 60 2.61 -5.27 -3.55
CA PHE A 60 1.68 -5.07 -4.64
C PHE A 60 1.74 -3.62 -5.10
N ALA A 61 1.88 -3.43 -6.42
CA ALA A 61 1.97 -2.10 -7.00
C ALA A 61 0.60 -1.46 -7.16
N LEU A 62 0.55 -0.13 -7.01
CA LEU A 62 -0.67 0.63 -7.24
C LEU A 62 -0.72 1.18 -8.66
N ALA A 63 -0.20 0.45 -9.65
CA ALA A 63 -0.20 0.94 -11.02
C ALA A 63 -1.57 1.47 -11.40
N PRO A 64 -1.65 2.54 -12.18
CA PRO A 64 -0.55 3.22 -12.87
C PRO A 64 0.21 4.25 -12.02
N TYR A 65 -0.10 4.35 -10.75
CA TYR A 65 0.58 5.32 -9.88
C TYR A 65 1.89 4.73 -9.36
N PRO A 66 2.90 5.56 -9.12
CA PRO A 66 4.23 5.05 -8.78
C PRO A 66 4.37 4.74 -7.29
N TYR A 67 3.44 3.98 -6.75
CA TYR A 67 3.46 3.58 -5.35
C TYR A 67 3.28 2.08 -5.23
N PHE A 68 3.70 1.53 -4.11
CA PHE A 68 3.41 0.13 -3.77
C PHE A 68 3.13 0.01 -2.28
N ILE A 69 2.50 -1.09 -1.92
CA ILE A 69 2.34 -1.44 -0.52
C ILE A 69 3.04 -2.76 -0.24
N ASP A 70 3.55 -2.88 0.97
CA ASP A 70 4.00 -4.16 1.51
C ASP A 70 2.99 -4.56 2.55
N TYR A 71 2.60 -5.83 2.52
CA TYR A 71 1.56 -6.32 3.42
C TYR A 71 1.87 -7.74 3.88
N ARG A 72 1.18 -8.16 4.91
CA ARG A 72 1.34 -9.48 5.49
C ARG A 72 -0.03 -10.02 5.85
N VAL A 73 -0.20 -11.33 5.75
CA VAL A 73 -1.42 -11.99 6.19
C VAL A 73 -1.12 -12.70 7.50
N VAL A 74 -1.86 -12.38 8.54
CA VAL A 74 -1.69 -13.01 9.86
C VAL A 74 -3.07 -13.46 10.30
N GLY A 75 -3.28 -14.77 10.33
CA GLY A 75 -4.60 -15.31 10.64
C GLY A 75 -5.61 -14.83 9.61
N ASP A 76 -6.65 -14.15 10.08
CA ASP A 76 -7.69 -13.64 9.19
C ASP A 76 -7.51 -12.15 8.92
N ASP A 77 -6.34 -11.61 9.20
CA ASP A 77 -6.07 -10.18 9.02
C ASP A 77 -5.10 -9.95 7.86
N LEU A 78 -5.41 -8.96 7.04
CA LEU A 78 -4.50 -8.43 6.04
C LEU A 78 -3.94 -7.15 6.61
N ILE A 79 -2.65 -7.08 6.82
CA ILE A 79 -2.01 -5.95 7.48
C ILE A 79 -1.11 -5.22 6.50
N VAL A 80 -1.46 -3.98 6.17
CA VAL A 80 -0.62 -3.13 5.32
C VAL A 80 0.47 -2.54 6.20
N MET A 81 1.72 -2.82 5.87
CA MET A 81 2.87 -2.48 6.69
C MET A 81 3.65 -1.28 6.19
N ARG A 82 3.63 -1.03 4.89
CA ARG A 82 4.35 0.09 4.28
C ARG A 82 3.62 0.58 3.05
N PHE A 83 3.74 1.87 2.80
CA PHE A 83 3.26 2.50 1.58
C PHE A 83 4.40 3.39 1.09
N ARG A 84 4.94 3.08 -0.09
CA ARG A 84 6.17 3.72 -0.56
C ARG A 84 6.06 4.13 -2.02
N HIS A 85 6.83 5.16 -2.37
CA HIS A 85 6.98 5.57 -3.76
C HIS A 85 7.99 4.64 -4.44
N ALA A 86 7.63 4.10 -5.59
CA ALA A 86 8.44 3.10 -6.27
C ALA A 86 9.80 3.61 -6.72
N ALA A 87 9.92 4.91 -7.01
CA ALA A 87 11.17 5.50 -7.44
C ALA A 87 12.14 5.73 -6.29
N ARG A 88 11.68 5.70 -5.01
CA ARG A 88 12.57 5.83 -3.90
C ARG A 88 13.19 4.53 -3.61
N ARG A 89 14.50 4.53 -3.39
CA ARG A 89 15.17 3.32 -3.05
C ARG A 89 14.85 2.97 -1.65
N PRO A 90 14.39 1.81 -1.37
CA PRO A 90 14.10 1.43 -0.02
C PRO A 90 15.37 1.26 0.72
N ASP A 91 15.48 1.77 1.87
CA ASP A 91 16.55 1.60 2.64
C ASP A 91 16.43 0.58 3.45
N GLU A 92 15.99 -0.29 3.33
CA GLU A 92 15.79 -1.26 4.17
C GLU A 92 16.30 -2.18 4.33
#